data_a864429589f64368fa7f243669770f80
#
_entry.id   a864429589f64368fa7f243669770f80
#
_cell.length_a   1.000
_cell.length_b   1.000
_cell.length_c   1.000
_cell.angle_alpha   90.00
_cell.angle_beta   90.00
_cell.angle_gamma   90.00
#
_symmetry.space_group_name_H-M   'P 1'
#
loop_
_entity.id
_entity.type
_entity.pdbx_description
1 polymer ?
#
loop_
_entity_poly.entity_id
_entity_poly.type
_entity_poly.pdbx_seq_one_letter_code
_entity_poly.pdbx_strand_id
1 'polypeptide(L)'
;GSFETSSATSKPRYERYKNLRAEHKELQTWSPSYGWLWASAEMSWYLRLYGWKKYTAPMLLIQAQTEDLVSVRALKNFAGKINRQGKTSCDYIHMIGTKHEIYGSRGKILEKYWGYIFTFLDDTENDIDHR
;
A
#
# COMPACT_ATOMS: atom_id res chain seq x y z
N GLY A 1 -1.14 -16.38 14.37
CA GLY A 1 -0.47 -15.21 14.95
C GLY A 1 -1.39 -14.52 15.96
N SER A 2 -0.83 -13.69 16.82
CA SER A 2 -1.59 -12.86 17.76
C SER A 2 -1.88 -11.49 17.13
N PHE A 3 -2.82 -10.73 17.72
CA PHE A 3 -3.13 -9.37 17.29
C PHE A 3 -1.91 -8.44 17.41
N GLU A 4 -1.12 -8.60 18.46
CA GLU A 4 0.05 -7.77 18.75
C GLU A 4 1.12 -7.86 17.65
N THR A 5 1.29 -9.07 17.11
CA THR A 5 2.25 -9.35 16.01
C THR A 5 1.66 -9.20 14.61
N SER A 6 0.37 -8.82 14.52
CA SER A 6 -0.29 -8.63 13.23
C SER A 6 -0.02 -7.25 12.61
N SER A 7 -0.26 -7.15 11.31
CA SER A 7 -0.19 -5.90 10.55
C SER A 7 -1.42 -4.99 10.74
N ALA A 8 -2.39 -5.42 11.56
CA ALA A 8 -3.63 -4.70 11.81
C ALA A 8 -3.55 -3.78 13.05
N THR A 9 -4.28 -2.66 13.01
CA THR A 9 -4.42 -1.73 14.14
C THR A 9 -5.76 -1.85 14.86
N SER A 10 -6.73 -2.55 14.26
CA SER A 10 -8.07 -2.75 14.84
C SER A 10 -8.28 -4.18 15.30
N LYS A 11 -8.27 -4.42 16.62
CA LYS A 11 -8.51 -5.74 17.20
C LYS A 11 -9.84 -6.37 16.77
N PRO A 12 -11.00 -5.67 16.77
CA PRO A 12 -12.26 -6.26 16.30
C PRO A 12 -12.24 -6.68 14.82
N ARG A 13 -11.55 -5.91 13.94
CA ARG A 13 -11.42 -6.27 12.53
C ARG A 13 -10.50 -7.48 12.36
N TYR A 14 -9.40 -7.52 13.10
CA TYR A 14 -8.49 -8.66 13.11
C TYR A 14 -9.22 -9.95 13.56
N GLU A 15 -9.98 -9.90 14.65
CA GLU A 15 -10.74 -11.05 15.16
C GLU A 15 -11.80 -11.50 14.17
N ARG A 16 -12.55 -10.57 13.58
CA ARG A 16 -13.52 -10.90 12.52
C ARG A 16 -12.88 -11.62 11.34
N TYR A 17 -11.75 -11.11 10.84
CA TYR A 17 -11.03 -11.72 9.74
C TYR A 17 -10.46 -13.09 10.11
N LYS A 18 -9.92 -13.24 11.33
CA LYS A 18 -9.43 -14.51 11.85
C LYS A 18 -10.53 -15.56 11.91
N ASN A 19 -11.72 -15.18 12.41
CA ASN A 19 -12.87 -16.08 12.50
C ASN A 19 -13.37 -16.47 11.10
N LEU A 20 -13.49 -15.52 10.19
CA LEU A 20 -13.88 -15.78 8.80
C LEU A 20 -12.93 -16.81 8.14
N ARG A 21 -11.61 -16.65 8.34
CA ARG A 21 -10.63 -17.62 7.83
C ARG A 21 -10.72 -18.98 8.51
N ALA A 22 -11.12 -19.04 9.77
CA ALA A 22 -11.30 -20.32 10.46
C ALA A 22 -12.53 -21.08 9.93
N GLU A 23 -13.59 -20.37 9.59
CA GLU A 23 -14.83 -20.93 9.03
C GLU A 23 -14.68 -21.33 7.55
N HIS A 24 -13.84 -20.63 6.79
CA HIS A 24 -13.69 -20.76 5.36
C HIS A 24 -12.28 -21.26 4.98
N LYS A 25 -12.14 -22.54 4.71
CA LYS A 25 -10.85 -23.18 4.37
C LYS A 25 -10.23 -22.62 3.09
N GLU A 26 -11.05 -22.22 2.13
CA GLU A 26 -10.66 -21.60 0.86
C GLU A 26 -9.94 -20.25 1.03
N LEU A 27 -10.13 -19.57 2.18
CA LEU A 27 -9.43 -18.34 2.52
C LEU A 27 -8.11 -18.56 3.28
N GLN A 28 -7.77 -19.82 3.57
CA GLN A 28 -6.55 -20.15 4.31
C GLN A 28 -5.36 -20.25 3.39
N THR A 29 -4.49 -19.25 3.43
CA THR A 29 -3.16 -19.28 2.81
C THR A 29 -2.11 -19.45 3.90
N TRP A 30 -1.22 -20.43 3.74
CA TRP A 30 -0.24 -20.77 4.78
C TRP A 30 1.09 -20.04 4.62
N SER A 31 1.54 -19.88 3.38
CA SER A 31 2.77 -19.15 3.08
C SER A 31 2.81 -18.76 1.59
N PRO A 32 3.60 -17.76 1.21
CA PRO A 32 3.86 -17.49 -0.19
C PRO A 32 4.61 -18.65 -0.83
N SER A 33 4.27 -18.98 -2.08
CA SER A 33 5.01 -19.97 -2.86
C SER A 33 6.38 -19.43 -3.27
N TYR A 34 7.33 -20.34 -3.56
CA TYR A 34 8.63 -19.96 -4.11
C TYR A 34 8.50 -19.16 -5.43
N GLY A 35 7.54 -19.54 -6.29
CA GLY A 35 7.26 -18.81 -7.53
C GLY A 35 6.80 -17.39 -7.26
N TRP A 36 5.96 -17.18 -6.26
CA TRP A 36 5.53 -15.83 -5.86
C TRP A 36 6.71 -14.99 -5.32
N LEU A 37 7.55 -15.58 -4.47
CA LEU A 37 8.74 -14.92 -3.94
C LEU A 37 9.70 -14.51 -5.05
N TRP A 38 9.94 -15.42 -6.01
CA TRP A 38 10.80 -15.15 -7.15
C TRP A 38 10.25 -14.01 -8.01
N ALA A 39 8.98 -14.09 -8.42
CA ALA A 39 8.32 -13.07 -9.22
C ALA A 39 8.31 -11.69 -8.51
N SER A 40 8.11 -11.68 -7.19
CA SER A 40 8.16 -10.45 -6.39
C SER A 40 9.56 -9.84 -6.35
N ALA A 41 10.60 -10.67 -6.23
CA ALA A 41 11.99 -10.22 -6.28
C ALA A 41 12.35 -9.65 -7.66
N GLU A 42 12.02 -10.36 -8.73
CA GLU A 42 12.25 -9.94 -10.10
C GLU A 42 11.55 -8.61 -10.42
N MET A 43 10.27 -8.48 -10.05
CA MET A 43 9.51 -7.23 -10.22
C MET A 43 10.12 -6.09 -9.40
N SER A 44 10.57 -6.35 -8.17
CA SER A 44 11.22 -5.35 -7.33
C SER A 44 12.52 -4.84 -7.97
N TRP A 45 13.33 -5.72 -8.54
CA TRP A 45 14.53 -5.36 -9.29
C TRP A 45 14.20 -4.56 -10.55
N TYR A 46 13.20 -5.01 -11.32
CA TYR A 46 12.75 -4.30 -12.51
C TYR A 46 12.28 -2.88 -12.19
N LEU A 47 11.42 -2.71 -11.18
CA LEU A 47 10.94 -1.38 -10.75
C LEU A 47 12.08 -0.48 -10.27
N ARG A 48 13.04 -1.04 -9.54
CA ARG A 48 14.18 -0.29 -9.02
C ARG A 48 15.11 0.23 -10.12
N LEU A 49 15.31 -0.54 -11.18
CA LEU A 49 16.28 -0.23 -12.24
C LEU A 49 15.65 0.48 -13.44
N TYR A 50 14.47 0.05 -13.88
CA TYR A 50 13.89 0.45 -15.16
C TYR A 50 12.43 0.92 -15.07
N GLY A 51 11.58 0.24 -14.30
CA GLY A 51 10.12 0.41 -14.35
C GLY A 51 9.67 1.84 -14.05
N TRP A 52 10.31 2.51 -13.11
CA TRP A 52 10.00 3.90 -12.77
C TRP A 52 10.17 4.87 -13.95
N LYS A 53 11.08 4.59 -14.90
CA LYS A 53 11.32 5.43 -16.10
C LYS A 53 10.18 5.39 -17.11
N LYS A 54 9.39 4.30 -17.10
CA LYS A 54 8.27 4.07 -18.01
C LYS A 54 6.93 4.48 -17.41
N TYR A 55 6.91 4.80 -16.12
CA TYR A 55 5.69 5.14 -15.41
C TYR A 55 5.23 6.56 -15.76
N THR A 56 3.98 6.71 -16.19
CA THR A 56 3.42 7.97 -16.69
C THR A 56 2.09 8.34 -16.06
N ALA A 57 1.45 7.43 -15.29
CA ALA A 57 0.21 7.72 -14.59
C ALA A 57 0.45 8.47 -13.27
N PRO A 58 -0.44 9.36 -12.81
CA PRO A 58 -0.40 9.90 -11.46
C PRO A 58 -0.41 8.77 -10.42
N MET A 59 0.28 8.97 -9.31
CA MET A 59 0.42 7.96 -8.27
C MET A 59 0.18 8.53 -6.89
N LEU A 60 -0.66 7.85 -6.10
CA LEU A 60 -0.75 8.06 -4.67
C LEU A 60 -0.06 6.89 -3.94
N LEU A 61 0.93 7.19 -3.11
CA LEU A 61 1.65 6.22 -2.31
C LEU A 61 1.44 6.52 -0.83
N ILE A 62 0.69 5.67 -0.14
CA ILE A 62 0.39 5.83 1.29
C ILE A 62 1.23 4.83 2.09
N GLN A 63 2.09 5.34 2.96
CA GLN A 63 2.95 4.54 3.83
C GLN A 63 2.41 4.52 5.25
N ALA A 64 2.37 3.34 5.84
CA ALA A 64 2.07 3.16 7.25
C ALA A 64 3.20 3.71 8.16
N GLN A 65 2.86 4.11 9.39
CA GLN A 65 3.85 4.54 10.38
C GLN A 65 4.76 3.38 10.78
N THR A 66 4.16 2.25 11.13
CA THR A 66 4.91 1.02 11.45
C THR A 66 4.83 0.08 10.26
N GLU A 67 5.95 -0.07 9.55
CA GLU A 67 6.03 -0.83 8.31
C GLU A 67 7.14 -1.87 8.40
N ASP A 68 6.75 -3.13 8.55
CA ASP A 68 7.66 -4.25 8.76
C ASP A 68 7.75 -5.18 7.54
N LEU A 69 6.88 -5.00 6.54
CA LEU A 69 6.78 -5.89 5.37
C LEU A 69 7.48 -5.34 4.14
N VAL A 70 7.48 -4.01 3.97
CA VAL A 70 8.12 -3.37 2.82
C VAL A 70 9.12 -2.30 3.27
N SER A 71 10.16 -2.09 2.46
CA SER A 71 11.19 -1.12 2.78
C SER A 71 10.71 0.32 2.60
N VAL A 72 10.54 1.04 3.71
CA VAL A 72 10.21 2.48 3.73
C VAL A 72 11.18 3.30 2.88
N ARG A 73 12.47 2.98 2.95
CA ARG A 73 13.50 3.64 2.13
C ARG A 73 13.26 3.40 0.63
N ALA A 74 12.86 2.18 0.26
CA ALA A 74 12.57 1.86 -1.14
C ALA A 74 11.34 2.62 -1.65
N LEU A 75 10.27 2.72 -0.84
CA LEU A 75 9.08 3.49 -1.17
C LEU A 75 9.40 4.98 -1.40
N LYS A 76 10.11 5.62 -0.47
CA LYS A 76 10.54 7.02 -0.60
C LYS A 76 11.43 7.25 -1.82
N ASN A 77 12.37 6.36 -2.07
CA ASN A 77 13.25 6.44 -3.23
C ASN A 77 12.46 6.29 -4.53
N PHE A 78 11.47 5.42 -4.58
CA PHE A 78 10.63 5.21 -5.75
C PHE A 78 9.78 6.45 -6.04
N ALA A 79 9.06 6.99 -5.04
CA ALA A 79 8.30 8.24 -5.17
C ALA A 79 9.20 9.40 -5.65
N GLY A 80 10.38 9.55 -5.06
CA GLY A 80 11.34 10.57 -5.47
C GLY A 80 11.88 10.40 -6.90
N LYS A 81 11.99 9.15 -7.40
CA LYS A 81 12.36 8.89 -8.81
C LYS A 81 11.23 9.26 -9.75
N ILE A 82 9.99 8.91 -9.42
CA ILE A 82 8.80 9.28 -10.20
C ILE A 82 8.73 10.81 -10.34
N ASN A 83 8.82 11.54 -9.24
CA ASN A 83 8.74 13.00 -9.27
C ASN A 83 9.89 13.65 -10.05
N ARG A 84 11.11 13.13 -9.94
CA ARG A 84 12.28 13.68 -10.64
C ARG A 84 12.26 13.45 -12.15
N GLN A 85 11.58 12.43 -12.66
CA GLN A 85 11.51 12.21 -14.11
C GLN A 85 10.64 13.24 -14.83
N GLY A 86 9.73 13.94 -14.14
CA GLY A 86 8.90 15.01 -14.68
C GLY A 86 7.79 14.57 -15.65
N LYS A 87 7.53 13.27 -15.79
CA LYS A 87 6.46 12.74 -16.65
C LYS A 87 5.11 12.64 -15.95
N THR A 88 5.14 12.52 -14.65
CA THR A 88 3.98 12.40 -13.76
C THR A 88 4.38 12.74 -12.34
N SER A 89 3.41 12.81 -11.43
CA SER A 89 3.60 13.05 -10.01
C SER A 89 3.34 11.79 -9.18
N CYS A 90 3.99 11.73 -8.02
CA CYS A 90 3.71 10.78 -6.97
C CYS A 90 3.49 11.54 -5.67
N ASP A 91 2.25 11.52 -5.17
CA ASP A 91 1.89 12.03 -3.85
C ASP A 91 2.27 10.98 -2.81
N TYR A 92 3.19 11.37 -1.92
CA TYR A 92 3.67 10.49 -0.86
C TYR A 92 3.12 10.92 0.49
N ILE A 93 2.32 10.05 1.10
CA ILE A 93 1.67 10.29 2.38
C ILE A 93 2.18 9.30 3.44
N HIS A 94 2.62 9.83 4.58
CA HIS A 94 2.97 9.02 5.74
C HIS A 94 1.86 9.10 6.79
N MET A 95 1.15 7.98 7.00
CA MET A 95 0.01 7.92 7.92
C MET A 95 0.44 7.49 9.33
N ILE A 96 0.32 8.43 10.27
CA ILE A 96 0.59 8.20 11.69
C ILE A 96 -0.51 7.33 12.33
N GLY A 97 -0.13 6.48 13.29
CA GLY A 97 -1.04 5.58 14.01
C GLY A 97 -1.46 4.35 13.23
N THR A 98 -0.74 4.02 12.15
CA THR A 98 -1.08 2.88 11.27
C THR A 98 0.02 1.81 11.25
N LYS A 99 -0.38 0.59 10.99
CA LYS A 99 0.46 -0.54 10.59
C LYS A 99 0.22 -0.85 9.11
N HIS A 100 0.94 -1.81 8.53
CA HIS A 100 0.89 -2.16 7.10
C HIS A 100 -0.53 -2.26 6.52
N GLU A 101 -1.47 -2.88 7.24
CA GLU A 101 -2.87 -2.98 6.81
C GLU A 101 -3.66 -1.71 7.16
N ILE A 102 -3.35 -0.57 6.51
CA ILE A 102 -3.99 0.73 6.78
C ILE A 102 -5.51 0.66 6.63
N TYR A 103 -6.00 -0.04 5.59
CA TYR A 103 -7.43 -0.26 5.35
C TYR A 103 -8.14 -1.02 6.48
N GLY A 104 -7.39 -1.75 7.30
CA GLY A 104 -7.86 -2.44 8.49
C GLY A 104 -8.04 -1.52 9.72
N SER A 105 -7.72 -0.24 9.63
CA SER A 105 -7.87 0.74 10.70
C SER A 105 -9.34 1.10 10.99
N ARG A 106 -9.60 1.94 12.01
CA ARG A 106 -10.94 2.35 12.43
C ARG A 106 -11.05 3.86 12.62
N GLY A 107 -12.31 4.34 12.65
CA GLY A 107 -12.66 5.72 12.99
C GLY A 107 -11.90 6.73 12.11
N LYS A 108 -11.44 7.80 12.72
CA LYS A 108 -10.78 8.93 12.03
C LYS A 108 -9.56 8.52 11.17
N ILE A 109 -8.84 7.46 11.53
CA ILE A 109 -7.71 6.99 10.73
C ILE A 109 -8.21 6.42 9.40
N LEU A 110 -9.25 5.59 9.45
CA LEU A 110 -9.85 5.01 8.24
C LEU A 110 -10.54 6.07 7.37
N GLU A 111 -11.25 7.02 7.98
CA GLU A 111 -11.85 8.17 7.28
C GLU A 111 -10.78 8.98 6.55
N LYS A 112 -9.66 9.27 7.23
CA LYS A 112 -8.54 9.99 6.64
C LYS A 112 -7.89 9.21 5.49
N TYR A 113 -7.73 7.89 5.63
CA TYR A 113 -7.21 7.02 4.57
C TYR A 113 -8.05 7.09 3.31
N TRP A 114 -9.37 6.93 3.44
CA TRP A 114 -10.29 7.04 2.30
C TRP A 114 -10.36 8.46 1.76
N GLY A 115 -10.28 9.47 2.63
CA GLY A 115 -10.23 10.87 2.22
C GLY A 115 -9.05 11.15 1.27
N TYR A 116 -7.85 10.68 1.59
CA TYR A 116 -6.70 10.82 0.70
C TYR A 116 -6.90 10.14 -0.66
N ILE A 117 -7.51 8.95 -0.66
CA ILE A 117 -7.76 8.21 -1.90
C ILE A 117 -8.78 8.95 -2.77
N PHE A 118 -9.91 9.37 -2.20
CA PHE A 118 -10.95 10.05 -2.97
C PHE A 118 -10.49 11.42 -3.46
N THR A 119 -9.83 12.21 -2.63
CA THR A 119 -9.24 13.48 -3.08
C THR A 119 -8.28 13.27 -4.24
N PHE A 120 -7.39 12.29 -4.15
CA PHE A 120 -6.45 11.99 -5.24
C PHE A 120 -7.16 11.58 -6.54
N LEU A 121 -8.26 10.81 -6.45
CA LEU A 121 -9.03 10.39 -7.61
C LEU A 121 -9.75 11.59 -8.25
N ASP A 122 -10.41 12.42 -7.44
CA ASP A 122 -11.11 13.62 -7.90
C ASP A 122 -10.15 14.62 -8.57
N ASP A 123 -8.98 14.85 -7.97
CA ASP A 123 -7.96 15.74 -8.53
C ASP A 123 -7.43 15.20 -9.87
N THR A 124 -7.22 13.88 -9.96
CA THR A 124 -6.74 13.23 -11.18
C THR A 124 -7.78 13.27 -12.30
N GLU A 125 -9.07 13.09 -12.00
CA GLU A 125 -10.16 13.19 -12.96
C GLU A 125 -10.28 14.60 -13.52
N ASN A 126 -10.27 15.61 -12.65
CA ASN A 126 -10.29 17.02 -13.05
C ASN A 126 -9.12 17.41 -13.96
N ASP A 127 -7.92 16.89 -13.70
CA ASP A 127 -6.74 17.13 -14.54
C ASP A 127 -6.85 16.50 -15.94
N ILE A 128 -7.61 15.41 -16.09
CA ILE A 128 -7.85 14.75 -17.39
C ILE A 128 -8.87 15.55 -18.21
N ASP A 129 -9.94 16.04 -17.58
CA ASP A 129 -11.02 16.79 -18.25
C ASP A 129 -10.56 18.18 -18.75
N HIS A 130 -9.46 18.71 -18.22
CA HIS A 130 -8.90 20.00 -18.61
C HIS A 130 -7.75 19.90 -19.64
N ARG A 131 -7.42 18.69 -20.14
CA ARG A 131 -6.42 18.44 -21.20
C ARG A 131 -7.04 18.15 -22.53
#